data_e9ee6ddf8979d63fb05068d3cf02c267
#
_entry.id   e9ee6ddf8979d63fb05068d3cf02c267
#
_cell.length_a   1.000
_cell.length_b   1.000
_cell.length_c   1.000
_cell.angle_alpha   90.00
_cell.angle_beta   90.00
_cell.angle_gamma   90.00
#
_symmetry.space_group_name_H-M   'P 1'
#
loop_
_entity.id
_entity.type
_entity.pdbx_description
1 polymer ?
#
loop_
_entity_poly.entity_id
_entity_poly.type
_entity_poly.pdbx_seq_one_letter_code
_entity_poly.pdbx_strand_id
1 'polypeptide(L)'
;MIRYRMILSLLLAVMGTAATAQNINLPIIQTKYTADPAPYVHNDTVYLYTTHDEDGAEGFLMKDWLLYTSTDMVNWQDRGAVASLKDFKWFKGENGARAEQVIERNGKWYMYCPIHGHGIGVLVADSPYGPFKDPLGKPLAWEGDWFDIDPTVWIDDDNQAYMYWGNPVLKAVKLNEDMISYSDSIMHFPKIQDYQEGPWFWKRNGNYYLAYASTCCPEGIGYAMSKNPLGPWEYKGHIMNHTPRTRGNHPGIIDYKGKSYCFGLNYDIFRLKTGRHAEQRSVSVAEMTYNPDGTIQELPYFQDCKLEQIEWFNPYRQVEAETMAWGYGLKTQPKNEWAQKDRWNQVVTNIDEEKYILVKGVDFKKGASKFEVSASCHMLGGSIEIRLDGVNGQCIGKVDISNTKDEYETFSTQVKKIKGVHDLYFVFKGGDIQKQNLFFLDWWKFGE
;
A
#
# COMPACT_ATOMS: atom_id res chain seq x y z
N MET A 1 61.58 46.55 31.18
CA MET A 1 60.17 46.62 30.84
C MET A 1 59.87 45.66 29.73
N ILE A 2 59.39 44.47 30.08
CA ILE A 2 59.08 43.36 29.17
C ILE A 2 57.57 43.37 28.91
N ARG A 3 57.14 43.59 27.69
CA ARG A 3 55.74 43.54 27.27
C ARG A 3 55.38 42.09 26.85
N TYR A 4 54.55 41.44 27.65
CA TYR A 4 53.90 40.18 27.26
C TYR A 4 52.75 40.48 26.29
N ARG A 5 52.81 39.91 25.09
CA ARG A 5 51.68 39.83 24.16
C ARG A 5 50.93 38.52 24.46
N MET A 6 49.71 38.62 24.99
CA MET A 6 48.76 37.52 25.07
C MET A 6 48.16 37.30 23.66
N ILE A 7 48.38 36.13 23.10
CA ILE A 7 47.72 35.66 21.90
C ILE A 7 46.45 34.93 22.37
N LEU A 8 45.30 35.52 22.10
CA LEU A 8 43.97 34.94 22.36
C LEU A 8 43.57 34.09 21.15
N SER A 9 43.69 32.75 21.29
CA SER A 9 43.25 31.81 20.26
C SER A 9 41.75 31.63 20.41
N LEU A 10 40.98 32.17 19.46
CA LEU A 10 39.55 31.96 19.36
C LEU A 10 39.32 30.59 18.71
N LEU A 11 38.93 29.57 19.48
CA LEU A 11 38.40 28.33 18.96
C LEU A 11 36.94 28.60 18.53
N LEU A 12 36.71 28.71 17.21
CA LEU A 12 35.35 28.62 16.66
C LEU A 12 34.90 27.15 16.71
N ALA A 13 34.07 26.82 17.67
CA ALA A 13 33.32 25.58 17.64
C ALA A 13 32.22 25.69 16.56
N VAL A 14 32.45 25.08 15.41
CA VAL A 14 31.42 24.84 14.41
C VAL A 14 30.48 23.78 14.98
N MET A 15 29.41 24.20 15.65
CA MET A 15 28.28 23.32 15.92
C MET A 15 27.60 23.02 14.59
N GLY A 16 27.97 21.90 13.99
CA GLY A 16 27.20 21.31 12.92
C GLY A 16 25.82 20.95 13.47
N THR A 17 24.81 21.73 13.14
CA THR A 17 23.41 21.30 13.30
C THR A 17 23.23 20.10 12.37
N ALA A 18 23.28 18.88 12.94
CA ALA A 18 22.72 17.73 12.28
C ALA A 18 21.25 18.05 12.05
N ALA A 19 20.89 18.36 10.82
CA ALA A 19 19.52 18.38 10.42
C ALA A 19 19.01 16.96 10.66
N THR A 20 18.25 16.77 11.74
CA THR A 20 17.45 15.57 11.91
C THR A 20 16.52 15.55 10.71
N ALA A 21 16.77 14.63 9.77
CA ALA A 21 15.82 14.36 8.70
C ALA A 21 14.47 14.12 9.38
N GLN A 22 13.52 15.00 9.15
CA GLN A 22 12.17 14.85 9.62
C GLN A 22 11.69 13.53 8.98
N ASN A 23 11.41 12.51 9.78
CA ASN A 23 10.84 11.25 9.31
C ASN A 23 9.40 11.54 8.86
N ILE A 24 9.26 12.03 7.64
CA ILE A 24 7.96 12.22 7.02
C ILE A 24 7.47 10.84 6.64
N ASN A 25 6.30 10.46 7.15
CA ASN A 25 5.64 9.23 6.74
C ASN A 25 5.05 9.41 5.34
N LEU A 26 5.75 8.92 4.35
CA LEU A 26 5.38 9.03 2.94
C LEU A 26 4.31 7.97 2.59
N PRO A 27 3.55 8.15 1.49
CA PRO A 27 2.70 7.11 0.95
C PRO A 27 3.49 5.81 0.73
N ILE A 28 2.92 4.69 1.15
CA ILE A 28 3.64 3.40 1.15
C ILE A 28 3.78 2.78 -0.26
N ILE A 29 2.97 3.22 -1.21
CA ILE A 29 3.04 2.81 -2.62
C ILE A 29 3.29 4.06 -3.47
N GLN A 30 4.28 4.00 -4.37
CA GLN A 30 4.66 5.15 -5.21
C GLN A 30 4.74 4.81 -6.70
N THR A 31 4.75 3.53 -7.05
CA THR A 31 4.85 3.04 -8.45
C THR A 31 3.54 3.12 -9.20
N LYS A 32 2.43 3.11 -8.49
CA LYS A 32 1.06 3.26 -9.00
C LYS A 32 0.27 4.20 -8.07
N TYR A 33 -0.83 4.78 -8.56
CA TYR A 33 -1.78 5.50 -7.72
C TYR A 33 -2.78 4.51 -7.12
N THR A 34 -2.91 4.53 -5.81
CA THR A 34 -3.67 3.55 -5.04
C THR A 34 -4.62 4.22 -4.08
N ALA A 35 -5.79 3.61 -3.88
CA ALA A 35 -6.80 4.14 -2.98
C ALA A 35 -7.54 3.02 -2.25
N ASP A 36 -8.43 3.43 -1.35
CA ASP A 36 -9.42 2.57 -0.69
C ASP A 36 -8.76 1.32 -0.08
N PRO A 37 -7.82 1.47 0.86
CA PRO A 37 -7.00 0.37 1.36
C PRO A 37 -7.83 -0.66 2.11
N ALA A 38 -7.76 -1.92 1.69
CA ALA A 38 -8.39 -3.06 2.32
C ALA A 38 -7.34 -4.08 2.80
N PRO A 39 -6.71 -3.84 3.96
CA PRO A 39 -5.69 -4.71 4.51
C PRO A 39 -6.30 -5.99 5.13
N TYR A 40 -5.63 -7.11 4.93
CA TYR A 40 -5.96 -8.40 5.52
C TYR A 40 -4.70 -9.10 6.03
N VAL A 41 -4.75 -9.67 7.25
CA VAL A 41 -3.61 -10.41 7.84
C VAL A 41 -3.82 -11.90 7.70
N HIS A 42 -2.88 -12.58 7.07
CA HIS A 42 -2.89 -14.04 6.96
C HIS A 42 -1.45 -14.59 6.97
N ASN A 43 -1.19 -15.62 7.77
CA ASN A 43 0.11 -16.28 7.88
C ASN A 43 1.30 -15.31 8.00
N ASP A 44 1.27 -14.44 9.02
CA ASP A 44 2.31 -13.44 9.28
C ASP A 44 2.62 -12.46 8.12
N THR A 45 1.68 -12.32 7.19
CA THR A 45 1.79 -11.39 6.07
C THR A 45 0.59 -10.46 6.05
N VAL A 46 0.82 -9.20 5.82
CA VAL A 46 -0.24 -8.23 5.50
C VAL A 46 -0.43 -8.21 3.99
N TYR A 47 -1.65 -8.50 3.57
CA TYR A 47 -2.14 -8.39 2.20
C TYR A 47 -2.93 -7.10 2.11
N LEU A 48 -2.45 -6.15 1.33
CA LEU A 48 -3.10 -4.86 1.12
C LEU A 48 -3.71 -4.83 -0.27
N TYR A 49 -5.01 -4.99 -0.36
CA TYR A 49 -5.76 -4.78 -1.58
C TYR A 49 -6.07 -3.28 -1.72
N THR A 50 -6.12 -2.78 -2.94
CA THR A 50 -6.40 -1.36 -3.20
C THR A 50 -7.11 -1.19 -4.53
N THR A 51 -7.91 -0.15 -4.66
CA THR A 51 -8.28 0.35 -5.98
C THR A 51 -7.07 0.94 -6.69
N HIS A 52 -7.15 1.05 -8.01
CA HIS A 52 -6.13 1.61 -8.87
C HIS A 52 -6.68 2.83 -9.60
N ASP A 53 -6.17 4.00 -9.25
CA ASP A 53 -6.42 5.21 -10.00
C ASP A 53 -5.47 5.25 -11.21
N GLU A 54 -6.00 5.14 -12.42
CA GLU A 54 -5.21 5.06 -13.66
C GLU A 54 -4.34 6.28 -13.87
N ASP A 55 -3.11 6.06 -14.31
CA ASP A 55 -2.18 7.13 -14.66
C ASP A 55 -2.77 8.04 -15.77
N GLY A 56 -2.63 9.35 -15.59
CA GLY A 56 -3.01 10.33 -16.61
C GLY A 56 -4.52 10.57 -16.78
N ALA A 57 -5.37 9.94 -15.98
CA ALA A 57 -6.81 10.23 -15.99
C ALA A 57 -7.11 11.63 -15.42
N GLU A 58 -8.16 12.28 -15.94
CA GLU A 58 -8.61 13.59 -15.43
C GLU A 58 -9.61 13.47 -14.27
N GLY A 59 -10.10 12.29 -13.96
CA GLY A 59 -11.04 11.97 -12.90
C GLY A 59 -10.87 10.53 -12.44
N PHE A 60 -11.87 10.00 -11.77
CA PHE A 60 -11.85 8.60 -11.34
C PHE A 60 -11.95 7.67 -12.55
N LEU A 61 -10.84 7.06 -12.92
CA LEU A 61 -10.76 5.97 -13.90
C LEU A 61 -10.10 4.78 -13.21
N MET A 62 -10.89 3.76 -12.90
CA MET A 62 -10.49 2.58 -12.15
C MET A 62 -10.99 1.33 -12.84
N LYS A 63 -10.07 0.42 -13.23
CA LYS A 63 -10.37 -0.76 -14.05
C LYS A 63 -10.09 -2.08 -13.35
N ASP A 64 -9.22 -2.06 -12.35
CA ASP A 64 -8.72 -3.23 -11.66
C ASP A 64 -8.43 -2.97 -10.18
N TRP A 65 -8.12 -4.03 -9.45
CA TRP A 65 -7.74 -4.03 -8.05
C TRP A 65 -6.37 -4.64 -7.89
N LEU A 66 -5.52 -3.92 -7.16
CA LEU A 66 -4.12 -4.27 -6.94
C LEU A 66 -3.94 -4.98 -5.61
N LEU A 67 -2.85 -5.74 -5.51
CA LEU A 67 -2.41 -6.36 -4.26
C LEU A 67 -0.96 -5.99 -3.97
N TYR A 68 -0.71 -5.65 -2.72
CA TYR A 68 0.62 -5.46 -2.14
C TYR A 68 0.77 -6.35 -0.91
N THR A 69 2.00 -6.79 -0.63
CA THR A 69 2.27 -7.61 0.56
C THR A 69 3.46 -7.08 1.34
N SER A 70 3.37 -7.14 2.67
CA SER A 70 4.48 -6.81 3.58
C SER A 70 4.49 -7.71 4.80
N THR A 71 5.67 -7.98 5.34
CA THR A 71 5.87 -8.65 6.64
C THR A 71 6.40 -7.70 7.71
N ASP A 72 6.83 -6.49 7.32
CA ASP A 72 7.48 -5.52 8.18
C ASP A 72 6.80 -4.14 8.24
N MET A 73 5.70 -3.95 7.49
CA MET A 73 4.88 -2.73 7.38
C MET A 73 5.54 -1.55 6.67
N VAL A 74 6.79 -1.68 6.24
CA VAL A 74 7.58 -0.59 5.63
C VAL A 74 8.00 -0.92 4.20
N ASN A 75 8.48 -2.13 3.95
CA ASN A 75 8.82 -2.61 2.62
C ASN A 75 7.62 -3.38 2.04
N TRP A 76 7.07 -2.90 0.93
CA TRP A 76 5.89 -3.45 0.29
C TRP A 76 6.24 -4.02 -1.08
N GLN A 77 5.82 -5.25 -1.33
CA GLN A 77 5.97 -5.90 -2.64
C GLN A 77 4.70 -5.70 -3.48
N ASP A 78 4.84 -5.16 -4.68
CA ASP A 78 3.76 -5.07 -5.68
C ASP A 78 3.48 -6.47 -6.25
N ARG A 79 2.23 -6.91 -6.16
CA ARG A 79 1.74 -8.19 -6.71
C ARG A 79 0.91 -8.00 -7.98
N GLY A 80 0.82 -6.76 -8.48
CA GLY A 80 0.02 -6.43 -9.66
C GLY A 80 -1.48 -6.48 -9.43
N ALA A 81 -2.22 -6.48 -10.52
CA ALA A 81 -3.67 -6.57 -10.51
C ALA A 81 -4.12 -8.01 -10.29
N VAL A 82 -4.83 -8.26 -9.19
CA VAL A 82 -5.36 -9.60 -8.85
C VAL A 82 -6.77 -9.83 -9.36
N ALA A 83 -7.53 -8.77 -9.61
CA ALA A 83 -8.86 -8.79 -10.19
C ALA A 83 -9.10 -7.53 -11.03
N SER A 84 -10.08 -7.57 -11.92
CA SER A 84 -10.45 -6.47 -12.80
C SER A 84 -11.94 -6.50 -13.13
N LEU A 85 -12.45 -5.42 -13.70
CA LEU A 85 -13.82 -5.37 -14.23
C LEU A 85 -14.13 -6.48 -15.23
N LYS A 86 -13.12 -6.98 -15.95
CA LYS A 86 -13.25 -8.06 -16.95
C LYS A 86 -13.53 -9.43 -16.33
N ASP A 87 -13.27 -9.61 -15.03
CA ASP A 87 -13.55 -10.86 -14.32
C ASP A 87 -15.06 -11.03 -14.03
N PHE A 88 -15.85 -9.95 -14.13
CA PHE A 88 -17.32 -9.99 -14.00
C PHE A 88 -17.99 -10.27 -15.34
N LYS A 89 -18.72 -11.40 -15.42
CA LYS A 89 -19.40 -11.84 -16.65
C LYS A 89 -20.56 -10.92 -17.07
N TRP A 90 -21.16 -10.24 -16.11
CA TRP A 90 -22.35 -9.40 -16.30
C TRP A 90 -22.03 -7.93 -16.58
N PHE A 91 -20.79 -7.48 -16.32
CA PHE A 91 -20.36 -6.11 -16.57
C PHE A 91 -19.53 -6.01 -17.85
N LYS A 92 -19.72 -4.94 -18.62
CA LYS A 92 -19.04 -4.72 -19.92
C LYS A 92 -18.41 -3.33 -20.03
N GLY A 93 -18.45 -2.54 -18.96
CA GLY A 93 -17.83 -1.22 -18.91
C GLY A 93 -16.31 -1.30 -18.65
N GLU A 94 -15.67 -0.16 -18.76
CA GLU A 94 -14.20 -0.02 -18.59
C GLU A 94 -13.82 0.89 -17.40
N ASN A 95 -14.80 1.28 -16.57
CA ASN A 95 -14.57 2.12 -15.40
C ASN A 95 -15.54 1.73 -14.28
N GLY A 96 -15.14 1.94 -13.01
CA GLY A 96 -16.02 1.75 -11.86
C GLY A 96 -15.54 0.71 -10.85
N ALA A 97 -14.29 0.23 -10.93
CA ALA A 97 -13.68 -0.66 -9.93
C ALA A 97 -13.41 0.13 -8.63
N ARG A 98 -14.42 0.20 -7.75
CA ARG A 98 -14.39 0.99 -6.51
C ARG A 98 -13.89 0.17 -5.31
N ALA A 99 -13.84 0.81 -4.14
CA ALA A 99 -13.37 0.27 -2.87
C ALA A 99 -13.86 -1.15 -2.59
N GLU A 100 -12.97 -2.10 -2.66
CA GLU A 100 -13.22 -3.52 -2.41
C GLU A 100 -12.83 -3.92 -0.99
N GLN A 101 -13.24 -5.13 -0.59
CA GLN A 101 -12.65 -5.82 0.56
C GLN A 101 -12.52 -7.32 0.28
N VAL A 102 -11.44 -7.89 0.81
CA VAL A 102 -11.17 -9.34 0.73
C VAL A 102 -11.22 -9.96 2.11
N ILE A 103 -11.83 -11.15 2.21
CA ILE A 103 -11.84 -11.97 3.43
C ILE A 103 -11.67 -13.44 3.08
N GLU A 104 -11.02 -14.19 3.96
CA GLU A 104 -10.89 -15.64 3.84
C GLU A 104 -11.91 -16.36 4.71
N ARG A 105 -12.50 -17.44 4.19
CA ARG A 105 -13.29 -18.41 4.95
C ARG A 105 -13.11 -19.81 4.39
N ASN A 106 -12.72 -20.76 5.26
CA ASN A 106 -12.60 -22.18 4.92
C ASN A 106 -11.69 -22.47 3.72
N GLY A 107 -10.57 -21.74 3.59
CA GLY A 107 -9.60 -21.87 2.50
C GLY A 107 -10.03 -21.24 1.18
N LYS A 108 -11.14 -20.51 1.16
CA LYS A 108 -11.60 -19.71 0.03
C LYS A 108 -11.47 -18.23 0.32
N TRP A 109 -11.10 -17.48 -0.69
CA TRP A 109 -10.94 -16.03 -0.64
C TRP A 109 -12.08 -15.37 -1.39
N TYR A 110 -12.77 -14.46 -0.71
CA TYR A 110 -13.95 -13.76 -1.24
C TYR A 110 -13.59 -12.28 -1.36
N MET A 111 -13.73 -11.74 -2.55
CA MET A 111 -13.47 -10.33 -2.86
C MET A 111 -14.78 -9.66 -3.25
N TYR A 112 -15.24 -8.74 -2.41
CA TYR A 112 -16.47 -7.98 -2.62
C TYR A 112 -16.11 -6.69 -3.32
N CYS A 113 -16.58 -6.54 -4.56
CA CYS A 113 -16.18 -5.48 -5.46
C CYS A 113 -17.40 -4.67 -5.89
N PRO A 114 -17.52 -3.41 -5.50
CA PRO A 114 -18.56 -2.56 -6.05
C PRO A 114 -18.14 -2.12 -7.46
N ILE A 115 -19.11 -2.16 -8.37
CA ILE A 115 -19.00 -1.57 -9.70
C ILE A 115 -19.92 -0.36 -9.73
N HIS A 116 -19.34 0.83 -9.82
CA HIS A 116 -20.06 2.08 -9.68
C HIS A 116 -21.34 2.15 -10.52
N GLY A 117 -22.51 2.34 -9.87
CA GLY A 117 -23.80 2.37 -10.51
C GLY A 117 -24.37 1.00 -10.92
N HIS A 118 -23.70 -0.11 -10.57
CA HIS A 118 -24.10 -1.47 -10.95
C HIS A 118 -24.12 -2.45 -9.77
N GLY A 119 -23.97 -1.94 -8.53
CA GLY A 119 -24.03 -2.73 -7.30
C GLY A 119 -22.72 -3.42 -6.94
N ILE A 120 -22.80 -4.31 -5.95
CA ILE A 120 -21.67 -5.02 -5.37
C ILE A 120 -21.60 -6.44 -5.93
N GLY A 121 -20.54 -6.77 -6.66
CA GLY A 121 -20.23 -8.13 -7.08
C GLY A 121 -19.38 -8.86 -6.03
N VAL A 122 -19.28 -10.18 -6.19
CA VAL A 122 -18.34 -11.00 -5.43
C VAL A 122 -17.54 -11.88 -6.37
N LEU A 123 -16.23 -11.95 -6.13
CA LEU A 123 -15.31 -12.85 -6.82
C LEU A 123 -14.75 -13.85 -5.80
N VAL A 124 -14.46 -15.08 -6.23
CA VAL A 124 -13.96 -16.16 -5.37
C VAL A 124 -12.68 -16.75 -5.93
N ALA A 125 -11.72 -17.04 -5.04
CA ALA A 125 -10.44 -17.67 -5.37
C ALA A 125 -10.03 -18.73 -4.34
N ASP A 126 -9.03 -19.53 -4.69
CA ASP A 126 -8.38 -20.51 -3.79
C ASP A 126 -7.11 -19.94 -3.13
N SER A 127 -6.77 -18.69 -3.44
CA SER A 127 -5.53 -18.05 -3.00
C SER A 127 -5.76 -16.54 -2.85
N PRO A 128 -5.04 -15.85 -1.94
CA PRO A 128 -5.08 -14.39 -1.82
C PRO A 128 -4.63 -13.67 -3.11
N TYR A 129 -3.87 -14.35 -3.95
CA TYR A 129 -3.42 -13.82 -5.24
C TYR A 129 -4.41 -14.06 -6.38
N GLY A 130 -5.54 -14.72 -6.14
CA GLY A 130 -6.45 -15.17 -7.20
C GLY A 130 -5.97 -16.48 -7.86
N PRO A 131 -6.40 -16.79 -9.10
CA PRO A 131 -7.29 -15.98 -9.91
C PRO A 131 -8.69 -15.91 -9.32
N PHE A 132 -9.20 -14.72 -9.15
CA PHE A 132 -10.57 -14.48 -8.70
C PHE A 132 -11.56 -14.70 -9.85
N LYS A 133 -12.71 -15.32 -9.57
CA LYS A 133 -13.72 -15.68 -10.57
C LYS A 133 -15.11 -15.30 -10.07
N ASP A 134 -15.95 -14.82 -10.98
CA ASP A 134 -17.35 -14.51 -10.73
C ASP A 134 -18.20 -15.79 -10.64
N PRO A 135 -18.72 -16.15 -9.44
CA PRO A 135 -19.53 -17.35 -9.25
C PRO A 135 -21.00 -17.11 -9.62
N LEU A 136 -21.47 -15.84 -9.63
CA LEU A 136 -22.90 -15.50 -9.71
C LEU A 136 -23.33 -15.10 -11.11
N GLY A 137 -22.49 -14.42 -11.90
CA GLY A 137 -22.85 -13.81 -13.17
C GLY A 137 -23.85 -12.65 -13.03
N LYS A 138 -23.95 -12.05 -11.84
CA LYS A 138 -24.83 -10.92 -11.49
C LYS A 138 -24.31 -10.24 -10.21
N PRO A 139 -24.75 -9.01 -9.88
CA PRO A 139 -24.46 -8.42 -8.57
C PRO A 139 -24.96 -9.31 -7.42
N LEU A 140 -24.19 -9.33 -6.33
CA LEU A 140 -24.62 -9.91 -5.05
C LEU A 140 -25.68 -9.01 -4.38
N ALA A 141 -25.41 -7.69 -4.33
CA ALA A 141 -26.31 -6.70 -3.75
C ALA A 141 -26.43 -5.48 -4.66
N TRP A 142 -27.67 -5.06 -4.96
CA TRP A 142 -27.95 -3.86 -5.75
C TRP A 142 -29.41 -3.42 -5.58
N GLU A 143 -29.60 -2.17 -5.18
CA GLU A 143 -30.93 -1.56 -5.05
C GLU A 143 -31.29 -0.61 -6.21
N GLY A 144 -30.44 -0.59 -7.27
CA GLY A 144 -30.72 0.14 -8.50
C GLY A 144 -30.11 1.52 -8.61
N ASP A 145 -29.20 1.89 -7.71
CA ASP A 145 -28.52 3.18 -7.71
C ASP A 145 -26.98 3.06 -7.55
N TRP A 146 -26.29 4.19 -7.50
CA TRP A 146 -24.85 4.24 -7.32
C TRP A 146 -24.42 4.20 -5.85
N PHE A 147 -25.33 4.24 -4.89
CA PHE A 147 -25.08 4.24 -3.46
C PHE A 147 -24.67 2.87 -2.90
N ASP A 148 -24.80 1.81 -3.70
CA ASP A 148 -24.31 0.48 -3.35
C ASP A 148 -22.81 0.35 -3.65
N ILE A 149 -21.99 0.95 -2.77
CA ILE A 149 -20.52 1.01 -2.87
C ILE A 149 -19.87 0.68 -1.54
N ASP A 150 -18.58 0.44 -1.55
CA ASP A 150 -17.67 0.34 -0.41
C ASP A 150 -18.03 -0.75 0.59
N PRO A 151 -18.10 -2.02 0.18
CA PRO A 151 -18.45 -3.09 1.08
C PRO A 151 -17.34 -3.36 2.10
N THR A 152 -17.73 -3.67 3.34
CA THR A 152 -16.88 -4.27 4.36
C THR A 152 -17.53 -5.53 4.91
N VAL A 153 -16.75 -6.58 5.10
CA VAL A 153 -17.25 -7.88 5.54
C VAL A 153 -16.54 -8.34 6.80
N TRP A 154 -17.31 -8.84 7.73
CA TRP A 154 -16.83 -9.39 8.99
C TRP A 154 -17.47 -10.75 9.28
N ILE A 155 -16.66 -11.70 9.76
CA ILE A 155 -17.15 -12.97 10.31
C ILE A 155 -17.03 -12.89 11.82
N ASP A 156 -18.16 -12.98 12.52
CA ASP A 156 -18.20 -12.88 13.98
C ASP A 156 -17.86 -14.19 14.67
N ASP A 157 -17.70 -14.18 15.99
CA ASP A 157 -17.28 -15.34 16.81
C ASP A 157 -18.26 -16.51 16.73
N ASP A 158 -19.52 -16.27 16.38
CA ASP A 158 -20.55 -17.28 16.12
C ASP A 158 -20.57 -17.81 14.68
N ASN A 159 -19.57 -17.44 13.85
CA ASN A 159 -19.44 -17.73 12.43
C ASN A 159 -20.49 -17.05 11.53
N GLN A 160 -21.34 -16.15 12.03
CA GLN A 160 -22.18 -15.34 11.19
C GLN A 160 -21.36 -14.28 10.48
N ALA A 161 -21.45 -14.25 9.16
CA ALA A 161 -20.83 -13.20 8.34
C ALA A 161 -21.81 -12.07 8.08
N TYR A 162 -21.31 -10.85 8.14
CA TYR A 162 -22.04 -9.61 7.87
C TYR A 162 -21.34 -8.83 6.78
N MET A 163 -22.09 -8.29 5.82
CA MET A 163 -21.60 -7.32 4.86
C MET A 163 -22.29 -5.98 5.11
N TYR A 164 -21.49 -4.92 5.25
CA TYR A 164 -21.95 -3.53 5.40
C TYR A 164 -21.47 -2.73 4.20
N TRP A 165 -22.23 -1.70 3.77
CA TRP A 165 -21.84 -0.84 2.65
C TRP A 165 -22.70 0.44 2.62
N GLY A 166 -22.41 1.34 1.68
CA GLY A 166 -23.33 2.39 1.25
C GLY A 166 -22.87 3.81 1.50
N ASN A 167 -23.42 4.71 0.72
CA ASN A 167 -23.20 6.16 0.75
C ASN A 167 -24.55 6.88 0.48
N PRO A 168 -25.01 7.83 1.29
CA PRO A 168 -24.56 8.17 2.65
C PRO A 168 -25.29 7.41 3.76
N VAL A 169 -26.02 6.36 3.40
CA VAL A 169 -26.76 5.52 4.34
C VAL A 169 -26.05 4.18 4.48
N LEU A 170 -25.65 3.83 5.70
CA LEU A 170 -25.10 2.51 5.99
C LEU A 170 -26.21 1.45 5.79
N LYS A 171 -25.88 0.43 5.03
CA LYS A 171 -26.71 -0.76 4.78
C LYS A 171 -25.99 -2.00 5.29
N ALA A 172 -26.72 -3.08 5.56
CA ALA A 172 -26.10 -4.39 5.83
C ALA A 172 -27.00 -5.56 5.46
N VAL A 173 -26.35 -6.71 5.28
CA VAL A 173 -27.00 -8.02 5.22
C VAL A 173 -26.24 -9.03 6.08
N LYS A 174 -26.94 -10.09 6.50
CA LYS A 174 -26.33 -11.31 6.99
C LYS A 174 -26.03 -12.21 5.79
N LEU A 175 -24.76 -12.45 5.52
CA LEU A 175 -24.38 -13.40 4.49
C LEU A 175 -24.69 -14.83 4.94
N ASN A 176 -25.10 -15.66 3.98
CA ASN A 176 -25.20 -17.10 4.19
C ASN A 176 -23.80 -17.73 4.31
N GLU A 177 -23.73 -18.99 4.71
CA GLU A 177 -22.48 -19.70 4.92
C GLU A 177 -21.59 -19.75 3.65
N ASP A 178 -22.22 -19.72 2.49
CA ASP A 178 -21.54 -19.72 1.18
C ASP A 178 -20.80 -18.41 0.85
N MET A 179 -21.00 -17.35 1.64
CA MET A 179 -20.40 -16.01 1.47
C MET A 179 -20.77 -15.30 0.16
N ILE A 180 -21.62 -15.86 -0.66
CA ILE A 180 -22.01 -15.34 -1.99
C ILE A 180 -23.53 -15.16 -2.14
N SER A 181 -24.27 -15.29 -1.04
CA SER A 181 -25.70 -15.08 -0.97
C SER A 181 -26.14 -14.54 0.40
N TYR A 182 -27.35 -14.02 0.49
CA TYR A 182 -28.03 -13.64 1.73
C TYR A 182 -29.53 -13.93 1.60
N SER A 183 -30.19 -14.20 2.73
CA SER A 183 -31.60 -14.63 2.75
C SER A 183 -32.56 -13.55 3.28
N ASP A 184 -32.07 -12.67 4.14
CA ASP A 184 -32.84 -11.59 4.73
C ASP A 184 -32.90 -10.36 3.79
N SER A 185 -33.83 -9.43 4.06
CA SER A 185 -33.84 -8.14 3.37
C SER A 185 -32.63 -7.28 3.75
N ILE A 186 -32.27 -6.36 2.86
CA ILE A 186 -31.23 -5.37 3.14
C ILE A 186 -31.72 -4.47 4.29
N MET A 187 -30.89 -4.36 5.32
CA MET A 187 -31.10 -3.48 6.46
C MET A 187 -30.55 -2.10 6.16
N HIS A 188 -31.34 -1.07 6.42
CA HIS A 188 -30.91 0.33 6.35
C HIS A 188 -30.78 0.88 7.76
N PHE A 189 -29.61 1.42 8.12
CA PHE A 189 -29.38 1.97 9.44
C PHE A 189 -29.85 3.43 9.55
N PRO A 190 -30.28 3.88 10.73
CA PRO A 190 -30.43 5.31 11.01
C PRO A 190 -29.14 6.06 10.73
N LYS A 191 -29.23 7.34 10.39
CA LYS A 191 -28.07 8.18 10.13
C LYS A 191 -27.08 8.12 11.30
N ILE A 192 -25.86 7.65 11.01
CA ILE A 192 -24.72 7.73 11.92
C ILE A 192 -24.11 9.13 11.77
N GLN A 193 -23.77 9.76 12.91
CA GLN A 193 -23.19 11.09 12.89
C GLN A 193 -21.87 11.07 12.10
N ASP A 194 -21.74 12.04 11.18
CA ASP A 194 -20.57 12.26 10.34
C ASP A 194 -20.22 11.12 9.36
N TYR A 195 -21.09 10.13 9.17
CA TYR A 195 -20.92 9.07 8.20
C TYR A 195 -21.18 9.58 6.78
N GLN A 196 -20.24 9.31 5.87
CA GLN A 196 -20.39 9.55 4.44
C GLN A 196 -20.36 8.25 3.63
N GLU A 197 -19.23 7.52 3.69
CA GLU A 197 -18.98 6.32 2.89
C GLU A 197 -17.79 5.51 3.46
N GLY A 198 -17.33 4.48 2.74
CA GLY A 198 -16.13 3.74 3.07
C GLY A 198 -16.15 3.08 4.43
N PRO A 199 -17.23 2.34 4.81
CA PRO A 199 -17.26 1.70 6.12
C PRO A 199 -16.16 0.64 6.23
N TRP A 200 -15.53 0.57 7.40
CA TRP A 200 -14.63 -0.50 7.80
C TRP A 200 -15.04 -1.06 9.13
N PHE A 201 -15.33 -2.36 9.18
CA PHE A 201 -15.87 -3.03 10.36
C PHE A 201 -14.83 -3.96 11.00
N TRP A 202 -14.71 -3.91 12.33
CA TRP A 202 -13.91 -4.88 13.10
C TRP A 202 -14.42 -5.03 14.53
N LYS A 203 -13.92 -6.07 15.22
CA LYS A 203 -14.23 -6.35 16.62
C LYS A 203 -12.95 -6.39 17.44
N ARG A 204 -12.98 -5.80 18.65
CA ARG A 204 -11.88 -5.84 19.57
C ARG A 204 -12.38 -5.78 21.01
N ASN A 205 -11.91 -6.70 21.87
CA ASN A 205 -12.24 -6.72 23.30
C ASN A 205 -13.75 -6.61 23.61
N GLY A 206 -14.57 -7.32 22.84
CA GLY A 206 -16.03 -7.32 23.00
C GLY A 206 -16.75 -6.04 22.58
N ASN A 207 -16.07 -5.13 21.88
CA ASN A 207 -16.65 -3.97 21.22
C ASN A 207 -16.60 -4.19 19.70
N TYR A 208 -17.64 -3.75 19.01
CA TYR A 208 -17.68 -3.62 17.57
C TYR A 208 -17.37 -2.18 17.21
N TYR A 209 -16.61 -2.01 16.18
CA TYR A 209 -16.17 -0.72 15.64
C TYR A 209 -16.57 -0.60 14.19
N LEU A 210 -16.96 0.59 13.82
CA LEU A 210 -17.23 0.99 12.45
C LEU A 210 -16.49 2.30 12.20
N ALA A 211 -15.40 2.25 11.44
CA ALA A 211 -14.74 3.44 10.92
C ALA A 211 -15.29 3.77 9.53
N TYR A 212 -15.18 5.01 9.10
CA TYR A 212 -15.71 5.49 7.83
C TYR A 212 -15.09 6.81 7.40
N ALA A 213 -15.17 7.10 6.12
CA ALA A 213 -14.93 8.45 5.61
C ALA A 213 -16.00 9.38 6.16
N SER A 214 -15.55 10.49 6.78
CA SER A 214 -16.44 11.49 7.35
C SER A 214 -17.07 12.36 6.26
N THR A 215 -18.00 13.21 6.65
CA THR A 215 -18.71 14.08 5.69
C THR A 215 -17.75 14.94 4.87
N CYS A 216 -17.90 14.86 3.55
CA CYS A 216 -17.09 15.59 2.57
C CYS A 216 -17.41 17.09 2.57
N CYS A 217 -16.60 18.00 2.22
CA CYS A 217 -15.15 17.96 2.01
C CYS A 217 -14.53 19.14 2.74
N PRO A 218 -13.41 19.01 3.41
CA PRO A 218 -12.49 17.88 3.45
C PRO A 218 -13.00 16.76 4.36
N GLU A 219 -12.51 15.54 4.13
CA GLU A 219 -12.85 14.36 4.89
C GLU A 219 -11.79 14.01 5.93
N GLY A 220 -12.26 13.44 7.05
CA GLY A 220 -11.43 12.75 8.01
C GLY A 220 -11.79 11.26 8.04
N ILE A 221 -11.37 10.58 9.09
CA ILE A 221 -11.80 9.21 9.41
C ILE A 221 -12.59 9.28 10.70
N GLY A 222 -13.92 9.21 10.60
CA GLY A 222 -14.83 9.10 11.74
C GLY A 222 -14.97 7.67 12.22
N TYR A 223 -15.47 7.47 13.45
CA TYR A 223 -15.82 6.12 13.91
C TYR A 223 -16.95 6.09 14.92
N ALA A 224 -17.63 4.96 14.96
CA ALA A 224 -18.66 4.63 15.92
C ALA A 224 -18.38 3.27 16.57
N MET A 225 -18.93 3.05 17.76
CA MET A 225 -18.82 1.80 18.50
C MET A 225 -20.19 1.22 18.83
N SER A 226 -20.26 -0.09 19.02
CA SER A 226 -21.46 -0.81 19.48
C SER A 226 -21.09 -2.03 20.31
N LYS A 227 -22.08 -2.58 21.04
CA LYS A 227 -21.99 -3.88 21.71
C LYS A 227 -22.58 -5.03 20.87
N ASN A 228 -23.20 -4.70 19.75
CA ASN A 228 -23.76 -5.66 18.82
C ASN A 228 -23.31 -5.38 17.39
N PRO A 229 -23.16 -6.39 16.54
CA PRO A 229 -22.72 -6.20 15.14
C PRO A 229 -23.69 -5.33 14.34
N LEU A 230 -24.97 -5.35 14.66
CA LEU A 230 -26.01 -4.56 14.00
C LEU A 230 -26.39 -3.27 14.75
N GLY A 231 -25.54 -2.78 15.62
CA GLY A 231 -25.79 -1.55 16.37
C GLY A 231 -26.64 -1.75 17.62
N PRO A 232 -27.17 -0.67 18.25
CA PRO A 232 -27.07 0.72 17.78
C PRO A 232 -25.63 1.24 17.80
N TRP A 233 -25.30 2.11 16.86
CA TRP A 233 -23.97 2.72 16.70
C TRP A 233 -23.88 4.05 17.44
N GLU A 234 -22.91 4.17 18.32
CA GLU A 234 -22.62 5.40 19.07
C GLU A 234 -21.35 6.06 18.47
N TYR A 235 -21.51 7.27 17.92
CA TYR A 235 -20.39 8.07 17.42
C TYR A 235 -19.39 8.39 18.52
N LYS A 236 -18.09 8.19 18.25
CA LYS A 236 -17.01 8.36 19.24
C LYS A 236 -15.99 9.43 18.86
N GLY A 237 -16.13 10.07 17.72
CA GLY A 237 -15.20 11.09 17.22
C GLY A 237 -14.45 10.64 15.99
N HIS A 238 -13.23 11.13 15.83
CA HIS A 238 -12.38 10.85 14.69
C HIS A 238 -11.18 10.00 15.09
N ILE A 239 -10.80 9.06 14.22
CA ILE A 239 -9.48 8.42 14.24
C ILE A 239 -8.46 9.39 13.67
N MET A 240 -8.83 10.10 12.57
CA MET A 240 -8.05 11.19 11.98
C MET A 240 -9.01 12.31 11.61
N ASN A 241 -8.73 13.50 12.11
CA ASN A 241 -9.60 14.66 11.92
C ASN A 241 -9.56 15.16 10.47
N HIS A 242 -10.53 16.01 10.13
CA HIS A 242 -10.61 16.65 8.80
C HIS A 242 -9.33 17.39 8.44
N THR A 243 -8.89 17.23 7.20
CA THR A 243 -7.74 17.95 6.67
C THR A 243 -7.99 18.37 5.22
N PRO A 244 -7.62 19.60 4.83
CA PRO A 244 -7.73 20.03 3.42
C PRO A 244 -6.93 19.16 2.43
N ARG A 245 -6.15 18.21 2.92
CA ARG A 245 -5.28 17.33 2.13
C ARG A 245 -5.99 16.04 1.70
N THR A 246 -7.18 15.75 2.23
CA THR A 246 -7.92 14.51 1.95
C THR A 246 -9.28 14.79 1.34
N ARG A 247 -9.70 13.86 0.47
CA ARG A 247 -11.02 13.76 -0.10
C ARG A 247 -11.31 12.28 -0.38
N GLY A 248 -12.37 11.71 0.22
CA GLY A 248 -12.66 10.27 0.13
C GLY A 248 -11.70 9.43 0.99
N ASN A 249 -11.51 9.75 2.27
CA ASN A 249 -10.52 9.09 3.13
C ASN A 249 -11.07 7.78 3.71
N HIS A 250 -11.05 6.72 2.91
CA HIS A 250 -11.49 5.38 3.32
C HIS A 250 -10.49 4.74 4.28
N PRO A 251 -10.91 4.28 5.47
CA PRO A 251 -10.06 3.59 6.41
C PRO A 251 -9.92 2.09 6.10
N GLY A 252 -8.75 1.53 6.42
CA GLY A 252 -8.52 0.10 6.58
C GLY A 252 -7.81 -0.15 7.91
N ILE A 253 -8.35 -1.00 8.79
CA ILE A 253 -7.80 -1.17 10.14
C ILE A 253 -7.49 -2.64 10.39
N ILE A 254 -6.28 -2.90 10.89
CA ILE A 254 -5.84 -4.24 11.28
C ILE A 254 -5.04 -4.22 12.57
N ASP A 255 -5.07 -5.35 13.28
CA ASP A 255 -4.06 -5.69 14.27
C ASP A 255 -3.00 -6.60 13.64
N TYR A 256 -1.71 -6.26 13.80
CA TYR A 256 -0.61 -7.05 13.27
C TYR A 256 0.59 -7.04 14.22
N LYS A 257 1.10 -8.23 14.57
CA LYS A 257 2.26 -8.43 15.47
C LYS A 257 2.19 -7.58 16.76
N GLY A 258 1.00 -7.50 17.37
CA GLY A 258 0.77 -6.82 18.63
C GLY A 258 0.58 -5.30 18.57
N LYS A 259 0.58 -4.73 17.38
CA LYS A 259 0.27 -3.33 17.10
C LYS A 259 -1.02 -3.21 16.28
N SER A 260 -1.66 -2.04 16.35
CA SER A 260 -2.82 -1.72 15.50
C SER A 260 -2.44 -0.66 14.48
N TYR A 261 -2.99 -0.77 13.28
CA TYR A 261 -2.67 0.11 12.16
C TYR A 261 -3.93 0.64 11.51
N CYS A 262 -3.89 1.92 11.15
CA CYS A 262 -4.90 2.60 10.36
C CYS A 262 -4.29 2.97 8.99
N PHE A 263 -4.85 2.42 7.94
CA PHE A 263 -4.57 2.81 6.56
C PHE A 263 -5.57 3.86 6.12
N GLY A 264 -5.18 4.68 5.16
CA GLY A 264 -6.05 5.68 4.56
C GLY A 264 -5.39 6.32 3.34
N LEU A 265 -5.91 7.43 2.89
CA LEU A 265 -5.56 8.05 1.62
C LEU A 265 -4.86 9.39 1.79
N ASN A 266 -4.04 9.74 0.80
CA ASN A 266 -3.61 11.11 0.56
C ASN A 266 -3.40 11.36 -0.94
N TYR A 267 -3.16 12.62 -1.30
CA TYR A 267 -2.92 13.05 -2.68
C TYR A 267 -1.47 13.54 -2.90
N ASP A 268 -0.58 13.20 -1.97
CA ASP A 268 0.73 13.84 -1.90
C ASP A 268 1.64 13.47 -3.07
N ILE A 269 1.61 12.23 -3.57
CA ILE A 269 2.47 11.81 -4.70
C ILE A 269 2.14 12.61 -5.94
N PHE A 270 0.86 12.72 -6.29
CA PHE A 270 0.45 13.47 -7.47
C PHE A 270 0.74 14.96 -7.33
N ARG A 271 0.47 15.55 -6.17
CA ARG A 271 0.76 16.95 -5.88
C ARG A 271 2.25 17.27 -5.98
N LEU A 272 3.11 16.39 -5.43
CA LEU A 272 4.56 16.55 -5.52
C LEU A 272 5.07 16.49 -6.96
N LYS A 273 4.48 15.62 -7.79
CA LYS A 273 4.89 15.45 -9.19
C LYS A 273 4.38 16.56 -10.11
N THR A 274 3.18 17.08 -9.89
CA THR A 274 2.49 17.94 -10.85
C THR A 274 2.15 19.34 -10.32
N GLY A 275 2.18 19.53 -9.00
CA GLY A 275 1.65 20.75 -8.34
C GLY A 275 0.13 20.89 -8.44
N ARG A 276 -0.57 19.88 -8.97
CA ARG A 276 -2.03 19.86 -9.20
C ARG A 276 -2.72 18.91 -8.25
N HIS A 277 -4.03 19.07 -8.10
CA HIS A 277 -4.90 18.06 -7.51
C HIS A 277 -5.69 17.39 -8.62
N ALA A 278 -5.70 16.05 -8.60
CA ALA A 278 -6.54 15.21 -9.44
C ALA A 278 -6.88 13.93 -8.65
N GLU A 279 -7.74 13.10 -9.19
CA GLU A 279 -8.13 11.85 -8.55
C GLU A 279 -7.07 10.75 -8.76
N GLN A 280 -5.82 11.04 -8.43
CA GLN A 280 -4.69 10.12 -8.30
C GLN A 280 -4.25 10.11 -6.85
N ARG A 281 -4.80 9.16 -6.10
CA ARG A 281 -4.62 9.01 -4.66
C ARG A 281 -3.40 8.14 -4.33
N SER A 282 -3.02 8.12 -3.06
CA SER A 282 -1.91 7.31 -2.57
C SER A 282 -2.23 6.75 -1.20
N VAL A 283 -2.04 5.45 -0.99
CA VAL A 283 -2.26 4.82 0.31
C VAL A 283 -1.13 5.15 1.28
N SER A 284 -1.52 5.48 2.49
CA SER A 284 -0.65 5.67 3.66
C SER A 284 -1.10 4.81 4.82
N VAL A 285 -0.23 4.62 5.81
CA VAL A 285 -0.51 3.86 7.03
C VAL A 285 0.11 4.54 8.24
N ALA A 286 -0.56 4.45 9.38
CA ALA A 286 -0.09 4.93 10.67
C ALA A 286 -0.31 3.88 11.75
N GLU A 287 0.58 3.81 12.74
CA GLU A 287 0.33 3.04 13.95
C GLU A 287 -0.76 3.71 14.77
N MET A 288 -1.75 2.95 15.22
CA MET A 288 -2.93 3.42 15.94
C MET A 288 -2.96 2.84 17.35
N THR A 289 -3.46 3.61 18.31
CA THR A 289 -3.56 3.17 19.70
C THR A 289 -4.97 3.36 20.26
N TYR A 290 -5.31 2.55 21.26
CA TYR A 290 -6.58 2.60 21.98
C TYR A 290 -6.40 3.14 23.39
N ASN A 291 -7.41 3.86 23.88
CA ASN A 291 -7.55 4.23 25.28
C ASN A 291 -8.01 3.02 26.12
N PRO A 292 -7.86 3.07 27.46
CA PRO A 292 -8.28 1.96 28.34
C PRO A 292 -9.78 1.62 28.24
N ASP A 293 -10.63 2.55 27.84
CA ASP A 293 -12.07 2.37 27.66
C ASP A 293 -12.43 1.79 26.27
N GLY A 294 -11.43 1.55 25.41
CA GLY A 294 -11.57 1.04 24.06
C GLY A 294 -11.79 2.11 23.00
N THR A 295 -11.92 3.39 23.35
CA THR A 295 -11.93 4.46 22.36
C THR A 295 -10.56 4.59 21.70
N ILE A 296 -10.52 5.19 20.50
CA ILE A 296 -9.29 5.32 19.71
C ILE A 296 -8.65 6.69 19.99
N GLN A 297 -7.32 6.71 20.15
CA GLN A 297 -6.58 7.97 20.21
C GLN A 297 -6.53 8.61 18.82
N GLU A 298 -6.89 9.90 18.75
CA GLU A 298 -6.86 10.63 17.50
C GLU A 298 -5.43 10.69 16.93
N LEU A 299 -5.29 10.35 15.64
CA LEU A 299 -4.03 10.40 14.89
C LEU A 299 -3.85 11.78 14.26
N PRO A 300 -2.61 12.30 14.21
CA PRO A 300 -2.30 13.40 13.30
C PRO A 300 -2.44 12.91 11.84
N TYR A 301 -2.33 13.85 10.89
CA TYR A 301 -2.33 13.46 9.48
C TYR A 301 -1.16 12.52 9.16
N PHE A 302 -1.35 11.59 8.22
CA PHE A 302 -0.41 10.49 7.94
C PHE A 302 1.06 10.89 7.83
N GLN A 303 1.38 12.02 7.22
CA GLN A 303 2.77 12.50 7.10
C GLN A 303 3.42 12.84 8.43
N ASP A 304 2.62 13.19 9.43
CA ASP A 304 3.10 13.56 10.76
C ASP A 304 3.13 12.37 11.72
N CYS A 305 2.64 11.19 11.27
CA CYS A 305 2.69 9.94 12.00
C CYS A 305 4.07 9.28 11.90
N LYS A 306 4.38 8.46 12.91
CA LYS A 306 5.53 7.56 12.85
C LYS A 306 5.06 6.18 12.42
N LEU A 307 5.87 5.53 11.59
CA LEU A 307 5.72 4.13 11.23
C LEU A 307 7.05 3.44 11.50
N GLU A 308 7.04 2.48 12.43
CA GLU A 308 8.21 1.69 12.77
C GLU A 308 8.21 0.37 12.00
N GLN A 309 9.38 0.01 11.47
CA GLN A 309 9.60 -1.30 10.86
C GLN A 309 9.55 -2.38 11.97
N ILE A 310 8.73 -3.42 11.76
CA ILE A 310 8.50 -4.45 12.80
C ILE A 310 9.67 -5.43 12.87
N GLU A 311 10.26 -5.77 11.72
CA GLU A 311 11.37 -6.72 11.63
C GLU A 311 12.38 -6.30 10.55
N TRP A 312 13.65 -6.69 10.75
CA TRP A 312 14.69 -6.37 9.79
C TRP A 312 14.57 -7.21 8.52
N PHE A 313 14.85 -6.55 7.38
CA PHE A 313 14.73 -7.14 6.07
C PHE A 313 15.89 -8.08 5.76
N ASN A 314 15.60 -9.29 5.27
CA ASN A 314 16.61 -10.31 4.93
C ASN A 314 17.06 -10.20 3.46
N PRO A 315 18.31 -9.79 3.16
CA PRO A 315 18.81 -9.64 1.78
C PRO A 315 19.37 -10.93 1.16
N TYR A 316 19.46 -12.03 1.89
CA TYR A 316 20.14 -13.26 1.46
C TYR A 316 19.22 -14.25 0.73
N ARG A 317 17.95 -13.97 0.67
CA ARG A 317 16.99 -14.65 -0.23
C ARG A 317 16.82 -13.84 -1.49
N GLN A 318 16.29 -14.45 -2.56
CA GLN A 318 15.83 -13.69 -3.71
C GLN A 318 14.73 -12.73 -3.26
N VAL A 319 14.88 -11.48 -3.63
CA VAL A 319 13.94 -10.40 -3.37
C VAL A 319 13.47 -9.84 -4.71
N GLU A 320 12.18 -9.88 -4.95
CA GLU A 320 11.59 -9.28 -6.15
C GLU A 320 11.82 -7.76 -6.11
N ALA A 321 12.24 -7.17 -7.21
CA ALA A 321 12.75 -5.80 -7.25
C ALA A 321 11.69 -4.73 -6.94
N GLU A 322 10.43 -5.06 -7.15
CA GLU A 322 9.28 -4.25 -6.78
C GLU A 322 8.96 -4.28 -5.27
N THR A 323 9.79 -4.98 -4.46
CA THR A 323 9.74 -4.89 -3.00
C THR A 323 10.54 -3.68 -2.53
N MET A 324 9.85 -2.65 -2.04
CA MET A 324 10.50 -1.39 -1.69
C MET A 324 9.73 -0.61 -0.62
N ALA A 325 10.45 0.21 0.12
CA ALA A 325 9.88 1.25 0.99
C ALA A 325 9.64 2.55 0.23
N TRP A 326 10.43 2.81 -0.81
CA TRP A 326 10.28 3.98 -1.69
C TRP A 326 10.83 3.69 -3.09
N GLY A 327 10.03 4.02 -4.10
CA GLY A 327 10.40 3.98 -5.52
C GLY A 327 10.37 5.37 -6.13
N TYR A 328 11.51 6.06 -6.19
CA TYR A 328 11.57 7.42 -6.71
C TYR A 328 11.45 7.46 -8.23
N GLY A 329 10.28 7.91 -8.71
CA GLY A 329 10.00 8.09 -10.14
C GLY A 329 9.84 6.79 -10.94
N LEU A 330 9.80 5.65 -10.28
CA LEU A 330 9.69 4.33 -10.88
C LEU A 330 8.24 3.92 -11.14
N LYS A 331 8.07 2.91 -11.97
CA LYS A 331 6.81 2.21 -12.24
C LYS A 331 7.02 0.70 -12.13
N THR A 332 5.94 -0.04 -12.08
CA THR A 332 5.93 -1.50 -12.12
C THR A 332 4.96 -1.98 -13.19
N GLN A 333 5.27 -3.13 -13.79
CA GLN A 333 4.41 -3.78 -14.77
C GLN A 333 4.56 -5.31 -14.70
N PRO A 334 3.61 -6.09 -15.20
CA PRO A 334 3.77 -7.54 -15.30
C PRO A 334 5.02 -7.89 -16.12
N LYS A 335 5.82 -8.84 -15.62
CA LYS A 335 6.99 -9.36 -16.34
C LYS A 335 6.61 -10.00 -17.67
N ASN A 336 5.45 -10.64 -17.70
CA ASN A 336 4.89 -11.27 -18.88
C ASN A 336 3.38 -10.99 -18.93
N GLU A 337 3.00 -9.98 -19.69
CA GLU A 337 1.60 -9.57 -19.86
C GLU A 337 0.70 -10.67 -20.46
N TRP A 338 1.27 -11.64 -21.16
CA TRP A 338 0.54 -12.68 -21.85
C TRP A 338 0.34 -13.96 -21.03
N ALA A 339 1.13 -14.16 -19.95
CA ALA A 339 1.05 -15.35 -19.13
C ALA A 339 0.14 -15.12 -17.92
N GLN A 340 -1.13 -15.52 -18.00
CA GLN A 340 -2.09 -15.39 -16.88
C GLN A 340 -1.56 -15.96 -15.54
N LYS A 341 -0.77 -17.03 -15.60
CA LYS A 341 -0.18 -17.65 -14.40
C LYS A 341 0.95 -16.84 -13.78
N ASP A 342 1.55 -15.90 -14.51
CA ASP A 342 2.69 -15.09 -14.06
C ASP A 342 2.33 -13.60 -13.88
N ARG A 343 1.03 -13.27 -13.91
CA ARG A 343 0.55 -11.88 -13.81
C ARG A 343 0.92 -11.20 -12.48
N TRP A 344 1.22 -11.98 -11.46
CA TRP A 344 1.66 -11.50 -10.15
C TRP A 344 3.16 -11.23 -10.06
N ASN A 345 3.94 -11.71 -11.03
CA ASN A 345 5.36 -11.41 -11.14
C ASN A 345 5.50 -10.07 -11.85
N GLN A 346 5.85 -9.06 -11.07
CA GLN A 346 6.04 -7.70 -11.54
C GLN A 346 7.53 -7.46 -11.80
N VAL A 347 7.83 -6.43 -12.57
CA VAL A 347 9.18 -5.91 -12.76
C VAL A 347 9.17 -4.40 -12.59
N VAL A 348 10.27 -3.85 -12.12
CA VAL A 348 10.46 -2.41 -12.04
C VAL A 348 10.84 -1.87 -13.42
N THR A 349 10.16 -0.82 -13.81
CA THR A 349 10.32 -0.14 -15.11
C THR A 349 10.40 1.38 -14.94
N ASN A 350 10.46 2.11 -16.05
CA ASN A 350 10.66 3.55 -16.05
C ASN A 350 11.95 3.94 -15.29
N ILE A 351 12.99 3.09 -15.44
CA ILE A 351 14.29 3.27 -14.81
C ILE A 351 15.10 4.27 -15.63
N ASP A 352 15.23 5.49 -15.11
CA ASP A 352 16.04 6.56 -15.70
C ASP A 352 17.21 6.92 -14.79
N GLU A 353 18.16 7.71 -15.31
CA GLU A 353 19.29 8.21 -14.52
C GLU A 353 18.82 8.96 -13.27
N GLU A 354 19.50 8.75 -12.13
CA GLU A 354 19.23 9.31 -10.80
C GLU A 354 17.92 8.84 -10.12
N LYS A 355 17.10 8.01 -10.77
CA LYS A 355 16.02 7.32 -10.07
C LYS A 355 16.58 6.24 -9.14
N TYR A 356 15.80 5.85 -8.12
CA TYR A 356 16.29 4.87 -7.15
C TYR A 356 15.18 4.06 -6.49
N ILE A 357 15.57 2.89 -5.98
CA ILE A 357 14.80 2.07 -5.04
C ILE A 357 15.41 2.26 -3.65
N LEU A 358 14.56 2.39 -2.63
CA LEU A 358 14.92 2.28 -1.22
C LEU A 358 14.29 1.04 -0.62
N VAL A 359 15.12 0.19 -0.01
CA VAL A 359 14.69 -0.90 0.89
C VAL A 359 15.19 -0.57 2.29
N LYS A 360 14.29 -0.43 3.25
CA LYS A 360 14.63 -0.03 4.62
C LYS A 360 15.01 -1.21 5.50
N GLY A 361 15.89 -0.92 6.47
CA GLY A 361 16.22 -1.81 7.57
C GLY A 361 16.77 -3.17 7.14
N VAL A 362 17.66 -3.21 6.14
CA VAL A 362 18.26 -4.43 5.60
C VAL A 362 19.33 -4.93 6.56
N ASP A 363 19.16 -6.16 7.10
CA ASP A 363 20.11 -6.77 8.05
C ASP A 363 21.14 -7.64 7.32
N PHE A 364 22.34 -7.09 7.15
CA PHE A 364 23.49 -7.78 6.58
C PHE A 364 24.19 -8.72 7.56
N LYS A 365 23.72 -8.86 8.80
CA LYS A 365 24.24 -9.77 9.82
C LYS A 365 25.78 -9.73 9.93
N LYS A 366 26.44 -10.87 9.58
CA LYS A 366 27.90 -11.02 9.64
C LYS A 366 28.62 -10.48 8.42
N GLY A 367 27.92 -10.18 7.37
CA GLY A 367 28.47 -9.52 6.19
C GLY A 367 27.98 -10.09 4.88
N ALA A 368 27.92 -9.24 3.88
CA ALA A 368 27.76 -9.60 2.48
C ALA A 368 29.02 -9.24 1.69
N SER A 369 29.32 -10.01 0.65
CA SER A 369 30.47 -9.80 -0.23
C SER A 369 30.11 -9.80 -1.71
N LYS A 370 28.96 -10.36 -2.07
CA LYS A 370 28.49 -10.47 -3.44
C LYS A 370 27.06 -9.91 -3.57
N PHE A 371 26.78 -9.29 -4.71
CA PHE A 371 25.44 -8.87 -5.11
C PHE A 371 25.08 -9.48 -6.47
N GLU A 372 23.87 -9.97 -6.61
CA GLU A 372 23.32 -10.52 -7.85
C GLU A 372 21.97 -9.86 -8.15
N VAL A 373 21.69 -9.65 -9.44
CA VAL A 373 20.49 -9.00 -9.91
C VAL A 373 20.06 -9.58 -11.26
N SER A 374 18.74 -9.77 -11.46
CA SER A 374 18.14 -10.14 -12.74
C SER A 374 17.58 -8.90 -13.42
N ALA A 375 18.00 -8.67 -14.65
CA ALA A 375 17.56 -7.53 -15.44
C ALA A 375 17.43 -7.89 -16.92
N SER A 376 16.55 -7.16 -17.63
CA SER A 376 16.38 -7.23 -19.07
C SER A 376 16.64 -5.85 -19.68
N CYS A 377 17.39 -5.82 -20.78
CA CYS A 377 17.80 -4.57 -21.43
C CYS A 377 17.75 -4.67 -22.95
N HIS A 378 16.97 -3.79 -23.57
CA HIS A 378 16.85 -3.70 -25.03
C HIS A 378 17.94 -2.84 -25.68
N MET A 379 18.41 -1.79 -24.98
CA MET A 379 19.32 -0.78 -25.53
C MET A 379 20.74 -0.91 -24.97
N LEU A 380 21.40 0.21 -24.72
CA LEU A 380 22.79 0.24 -24.24
C LEU A 380 22.91 -0.13 -22.74
N GLY A 381 21.81 -0.02 -22.01
CA GLY A 381 21.76 -0.30 -20.58
C GLY A 381 22.25 0.86 -19.72
N GLY A 382 22.83 0.50 -18.58
CA GLY A 382 23.27 1.43 -17.55
C GLY A 382 23.92 0.68 -16.40
N SER A 383 23.84 1.24 -15.21
CA SER A 383 24.35 0.57 -14.01
C SER A 383 23.52 0.85 -12.78
N ILE A 384 23.68 -0.01 -11.77
CA ILE A 384 23.12 0.13 -10.44
C ILE A 384 24.24 0.41 -9.47
N GLU A 385 24.25 1.58 -8.84
CA GLU A 385 25.09 1.86 -7.69
C GLU A 385 24.38 1.39 -6.42
N ILE A 386 25.04 0.53 -5.65
CA ILE A 386 24.52 -0.01 -4.40
C ILE A 386 25.05 0.87 -3.27
N ARG A 387 24.13 1.61 -2.62
CA ARG A 387 24.47 2.61 -1.62
C ARG A 387 23.81 2.33 -0.29
N LEU A 388 24.42 2.78 0.82
CA LEU A 388 23.91 2.62 2.17
C LEU A 388 23.51 3.96 2.77
N ASP A 389 22.39 3.96 3.53
CA ASP A 389 21.94 5.03 4.41
C ASP A 389 21.70 6.38 3.71
N GLY A 390 21.51 6.35 2.42
CA GLY A 390 21.15 7.53 1.63
C GLY A 390 21.50 7.40 0.15
N VAL A 391 20.79 8.15 -0.68
CA VAL A 391 21.00 8.26 -2.14
C VAL A 391 22.44 8.69 -2.47
N ASN A 392 23.04 9.54 -1.64
CA ASN A 392 24.43 9.97 -1.72
C ASN A 392 25.31 9.28 -0.68
N GLY A 393 24.82 8.23 -0.04
CA GLY A 393 25.55 7.47 0.98
C GLY A 393 26.71 6.65 0.41
N GLN A 394 27.35 5.87 1.26
CA GLN A 394 28.49 5.07 0.86
C GLN A 394 28.13 4.11 -0.28
N CYS A 395 28.80 4.23 -1.42
CA CYS A 395 28.72 3.24 -2.49
C CYS A 395 29.58 2.01 -2.13
N ILE A 396 28.92 0.86 -2.01
CA ILE A 396 29.56 -0.41 -1.64
C ILE A 396 29.85 -1.30 -2.85
N GLY A 397 29.19 -1.04 -3.97
CA GLY A 397 29.37 -1.78 -5.21
C GLY A 397 28.64 -1.11 -6.36
N LYS A 398 28.99 -1.56 -7.57
CA LYS A 398 28.35 -1.15 -8.81
C LYS A 398 28.23 -2.37 -9.71
N VAL A 399 27.06 -2.56 -10.31
CA VAL A 399 26.84 -3.58 -11.33
C VAL A 399 26.41 -2.90 -12.63
N ASP A 400 27.11 -3.22 -13.72
CA ASP A 400 26.78 -2.73 -15.05
C ASP A 400 25.79 -3.70 -15.72
N ILE A 401 24.74 -3.17 -16.31
CA ILE A 401 23.70 -3.89 -17.04
C ILE A 401 23.88 -3.54 -18.53
N SER A 402 24.15 -4.55 -19.33
CA SER A 402 24.33 -4.41 -20.78
C SER A 402 23.11 -4.98 -21.52
N ASN A 403 23.09 -4.78 -22.84
CA ASN A 403 22.03 -5.30 -23.72
C ASN A 403 21.90 -6.83 -23.59
N THR A 404 20.69 -7.29 -23.29
CA THR A 404 20.35 -8.72 -23.14
C THR A 404 19.41 -9.22 -24.25
N LYS A 405 19.14 -8.39 -25.26
CA LYS A 405 18.16 -8.69 -26.34
C LYS A 405 16.75 -9.01 -25.79
N ASP A 406 16.35 -8.25 -24.77
CA ASP A 406 15.07 -8.39 -24.07
C ASP A 406 14.92 -9.66 -23.20
N GLU A 407 15.96 -10.49 -23.08
CA GLU A 407 15.93 -11.63 -22.17
C GLU A 407 16.35 -11.20 -20.74
N TYR A 408 15.83 -11.87 -19.72
CA TYR A 408 16.26 -11.65 -18.34
C TYR A 408 17.52 -12.43 -18.06
N GLU A 409 18.61 -11.71 -17.81
CA GLU A 409 19.92 -12.27 -17.45
C GLU A 409 20.31 -11.89 -16.04
N THR A 410 21.17 -12.73 -15.43
CA THR A 410 21.73 -12.45 -14.09
C THR A 410 23.06 -11.77 -14.19
N PHE A 411 23.15 -10.57 -13.61
CA PHE A 411 24.38 -9.81 -13.43
C PHE A 411 24.88 -9.91 -12.01
N SER A 412 26.18 -9.78 -11.79
CA SER A 412 26.72 -9.81 -10.43
C SER A 412 27.93 -8.92 -10.25
N THR A 413 28.18 -8.48 -9.01
CA THR A 413 29.37 -7.74 -8.64
C THR A 413 29.82 -8.09 -7.22
N GLN A 414 31.09 -7.88 -6.95
CA GLN A 414 31.61 -7.90 -5.57
C GLN A 414 31.23 -6.59 -4.89
N VAL A 415 30.82 -6.69 -3.62
CA VAL A 415 30.54 -5.52 -2.79
C VAL A 415 31.54 -5.41 -1.65
N LYS A 416 31.80 -4.18 -1.20
CA LYS A 416 32.57 -3.97 0.03
C LYS A 416 31.84 -4.68 1.16
N LYS A 417 32.60 -5.40 1.99
CA LYS A 417 32.01 -6.15 3.12
C LYS A 417 31.29 -5.21 4.07
N ILE A 418 29.99 -5.46 4.22
CA ILE A 418 29.09 -4.72 5.09
C ILE A 418 28.48 -5.63 6.15
N LYS A 419 28.17 -5.07 7.32
CA LYS A 419 27.57 -5.77 8.46
C LYS A 419 26.53 -4.88 9.11
N GLY A 420 25.61 -5.50 9.85
CA GLY A 420 24.58 -4.79 10.60
C GLY A 420 23.39 -4.36 9.74
N VAL A 421 22.59 -3.46 10.28
CA VAL A 421 21.34 -2.99 9.66
C VAL A 421 21.58 -1.66 8.97
N HIS A 422 21.19 -1.57 7.71
CA HIS A 422 21.31 -0.37 6.88
C HIS A 422 20.07 -0.16 6.01
N ASP A 423 19.78 1.07 5.66
CA ASP A 423 18.89 1.40 4.56
C ASP A 423 19.63 1.23 3.23
N LEU A 424 19.09 0.43 2.33
CA LEU A 424 19.70 0.05 1.07
C LEU A 424 19.11 0.86 -0.08
N TYR A 425 19.97 1.51 -0.86
CA TYR A 425 19.59 2.28 -2.04
C TYR A 425 20.19 1.67 -3.30
N PHE A 426 19.34 1.40 -4.30
CA PHE A 426 19.77 1.10 -5.67
C PHE A 426 19.60 2.35 -6.50
N VAL A 427 20.68 3.06 -6.80
CA VAL A 427 20.67 4.30 -7.58
C VAL A 427 21.04 3.98 -9.02
N PHE A 428 20.17 4.34 -9.94
CA PHE A 428 20.35 4.02 -11.36
C PHE A 428 21.20 5.08 -12.06
N LYS A 429 22.12 4.64 -12.92
CA LYS A 429 23.01 5.50 -13.69
C LYS A 429 22.97 5.11 -15.16
N GLY A 430 22.74 6.09 -16.00
CA GLY A 430 22.87 5.96 -17.44
C GLY A 430 24.30 6.08 -17.93
N GLY A 431 24.51 5.79 -19.20
CA GLY A 431 25.77 6.12 -19.90
C GLY A 431 25.72 7.53 -20.49
N ASP A 432 26.72 7.87 -21.28
CA ASP A 432 26.80 9.19 -21.93
C ASP A 432 25.67 9.45 -22.92
N ILE A 433 25.16 8.40 -23.56
CA ILE A 433 24.15 8.47 -24.62
C ILE A 433 22.75 8.15 -24.10
N GLN A 434 22.60 7.06 -23.33
CA GLN A 434 21.32 6.62 -22.80
C GLN A 434 21.14 6.99 -21.34
N LYS A 435 20.09 7.75 -21.01
CA LYS A 435 19.76 8.22 -19.64
C LYS A 435 18.35 7.88 -19.19
N GLN A 436 17.52 7.36 -20.08
CA GLN A 436 16.14 6.97 -19.82
C GLN A 436 15.88 5.55 -20.30
N ASN A 437 14.89 4.90 -19.67
CA ASN A 437 14.51 3.51 -19.99
C ASN A 437 15.74 2.58 -20.06
N LEU A 438 16.55 2.60 -19.01
CA LEU A 438 17.84 1.92 -18.99
C LEU A 438 17.71 0.41 -19.09
N PHE A 439 16.82 -0.18 -18.30
CA PHE A 439 16.53 -1.62 -18.24
C PHE A 439 15.27 -1.89 -17.41
N PHE A 440 14.81 -3.14 -17.42
CA PHE A 440 13.81 -3.68 -16.50
C PHE A 440 14.50 -4.46 -15.40
N LEU A 441 14.03 -4.35 -14.15
CA LEU A 441 14.61 -5.02 -13.00
C LEU A 441 13.61 -6.02 -12.41
N ASP A 442 14.05 -7.28 -12.25
CA ASP A 442 13.21 -8.41 -11.85
C ASP A 442 13.40 -8.79 -10.38
N TRP A 443 14.62 -9.20 -10.00
CA TRP A 443 14.95 -9.56 -8.62
C TRP A 443 16.42 -9.24 -8.29
N TRP A 444 16.71 -9.22 -7.00
CA TRP A 444 18.06 -9.07 -6.47
C TRP A 444 18.30 -9.95 -5.25
N LYS A 445 19.54 -10.22 -4.90
CA LYS A 445 19.98 -10.84 -3.64
C LYS A 445 21.44 -10.54 -3.32
N PHE A 446 21.79 -10.67 -2.05
CA PHE A 446 23.17 -10.67 -1.59
C PHE A 446 23.65 -12.09 -1.30
N GLY A 447 24.98 -12.31 -1.42
CA GLY A 447 25.70 -13.50 -0.99
C GLY A 447 26.72 -13.16 0.10
N GLU A 448 27.03 -14.14 0.97
CA GLU A 448 28.05 -14.04 2.02
C GLU A 448 29.48 -14.01 1.46
#